data_03345fca42cc6d7da1f87ded0e53900d
#
_entry.id   03345fca42cc6d7da1f87ded0e53900d
#
_cell.length_a   1.000
_cell.length_b   1.000
_cell.length_c   1.000
_cell.angle_alpha   90.00
_cell.angle_beta   90.00
_cell.angle_gamma   90.00
#
_symmetry.space_group_name_H-M   'P 1'
#
loop_
_entity.id
_entity.type
_entity.pdbx_description
1 polymer ?
#
loop_
_entity_poly.entity_id
_entity_poly.type
_entity_poly.pdbx_seq_one_letter_code
_entity_poly.pdbx_strand_id
1 'polypeptide(L)'
;IYAIQINFADQDAMISGKVDSTFYQYRIEDSQDGITWNTTVDKSENKVEAPNDYIQLDKPINARYVRITNIYFPSGKFSISGLRVFGKVDKPLPAVAQFTQLVRSNDNRRTIELTWNEVNDATGYNIRFGTDKDKLYHNYLVYQTNKVSINILNADQTYYFTIDSFNEAGVTKGKEIKIVQ
;
A
#
# COMPACT_ATOMS: atom_id res chain seq x y z
N ILE A 1 12.53 -0.13 10.74
CA ILE A 1 12.80 -0.56 9.35
C ILE A 1 13.96 -1.55 9.38
N TYR A 2 13.82 -2.68 8.70
CA TYR A 2 14.89 -3.69 8.59
C TYR A 2 15.23 -4.05 7.13
N ALA A 3 14.39 -3.67 6.16
CA ALA A 3 14.71 -3.80 4.75
C ALA A 3 13.97 -2.76 3.90
N ILE A 4 14.51 -2.47 2.73
CA ILE A 4 13.93 -1.55 1.74
C ILE A 4 14.05 -2.19 0.36
N GLN A 5 12.99 -2.11 -0.42
CA GLN A 5 12.99 -2.53 -1.82
C GLN A 5 12.69 -1.35 -2.73
N ILE A 6 13.51 -1.16 -3.75
CA ILE A 6 13.33 -0.16 -4.79
C ILE A 6 13.18 -0.88 -6.12
N ASN A 7 12.15 -0.51 -6.88
CA ASN A 7 11.98 -0.92 -8.25
C ASN A 7 12.12 0.33 -9.11
N PHE A 8 13.21 0.42 -9.86
CA PHE A 8 13.42 1.48 -10.82
C PHE A 8 12.52 1.30 -12.05
N ALA A 9 12.23 2.38 -12.76
CA ALA A 9 11.41 2.39 -13.96
C ALA A 9 12.14 3.13 -15.08
N ASP A 10 11.85 2.72 -16.31
CA ASP A 10 12.37 3.35 -17.51
C ASP A 10 11.38 4.43 -17.98
N GLN A 11 11.62 5.68 -17.58
CA GLN A 11 10.84 6.82 -18.05
C GLN A 11 11.69 7.69 -18.99
N ASP A 12 11.17 7.95 -20.18
CA ASP A 12 11.87 8.71 -21.23
C ASP A 12 13.25 8.12 -21.58
N ALA A 13 13.41 6.81 -21.36
CA ALA A 13 14.65 6.13 -21.71
C ALA A 13 14.76 6.01 -23.23
N MET A 14 15.79 6.60 -23.80
CA MET A 14 16.10 6.51 -25.24
C MET A 14 17.00 5.31 -25.54
N ILE A 15 16.74 4.17 -24.90
CA ILE A 15 17.56 2.98 -25.07
C ILE A 15 16.97 2.15 -26.20
N SER A 16 17.65 2.18 -27.33
CA SER A 16 17.50 1.16 -28.37
C SER A 16 18.74 0.27 -28.37
N GLY A 17 18.70 -0.84 -27.64
CA GLY A 17 19.81 -1.77 -27.53
C GLY A 17 20.49 -1.83 -26.17
N LYS A 18 21.55 -2.61 -26.07
CA LYS A 18 22.30 -2.77 -24.82
C LYS A 18 23.16 -1.53 -24.56
N VAL A 19 23.02 -0.96 -23.37
CA VAL A 19 23.87 0.15 -22.88
C VAL A 19 25.01 -0.45 -22.07
N ASP A 20 26.18 0.17 -22.14
CA ASP A 20 27.40 -0.34 -21.48
C ASP A 20 27.34 -0.25 -19.94
N SER A 21 26.36 0.50 -19.39
CA SER A 21 26.20 0.64 -17.94
C SER A 21 24.74 0.85 -17.58
N THR A 22 24.16 -0.17 -16.99
CA THR A 22 22.74 -0.18 -16.54
C THR A 22 22.62 -0.24 -15.00
N PHE A 23 23.64 0.23 -14.30
CA PHE A 23 23.63 0.34 -12.85
C PHE A 23 22.99 1.65 -12.39
N TYR A 24 22.53 1.67 -11.17
CA TYR A 24 21.93 2.82 -10.49
C TYR A 24 22.80 3.23 -9.31
N GLN A 25 23.05 4.53 -9.15
CA GLN A 25 23.75 5.05 -7.97
C GLN A 25 22.83 5.99 -7.22
N TYR A 26 22.68 5.73 -5.92
CA TYR A 26 21.75 6.46 -5.08
C TYR A 26 22.15 6.35 -3.60
N ARG A 27 21.54 7.17 -2.77
CA ARG A 27 21.55 7.06 -1.33
C ARG A 27 20.14 6.88 -0.81
N ILE A 28 20.02 6.12 0.28
CA ILE A 28 18.82 6.11 1.11
C ILE A 28 19.19 6.75 2.43
N GLU A 29 18.39 7.71 2.83
CA GLU A 29 18.55 8.47 4.05
C GLU A 29 17.30 8.33 4.91
N ASP A 30 17.48 8.30 6.23
CA ASP A 30 16.40 8.26 7.20
C ASP A 30 16.38 9.50 8.08
N SER A 31 15.21 9.83 8.60
CA SER A 31 15.00 10.94 9.52
C SER A 31 13.84 10.69 10.47
N GLN A 32 13.92 11.29 11.69
CA GLN A 32 12.83 11.35 12.64
C GLN A 32 12.00 12.64 12.51
N ASP A 33 12.63 13.72 12.11
CA ASP A 33 12.06 15.08 12.12
C ASP A 33 11.83 15.66 10.72
N GLY A 34 12.37 14.98 9.66
CA GLY A 34 12.36 15.48 8.28
C GLY A 34 13.37 16.60 8.01
N ILE A 35 14.20 16.95 8.98
CA ILE A 35 15.19 18.03 8.93
C ILE A 35 16.60 17.46 8.97
N THR A 36 16.86 16.63 9.99
CA THR A 36 18.14 15.95 10.19
C THR A 36 18.10 14.58 9.51
N TRP A 37 19.06 14.32 8.63
CA TRP A 37 19.10 13.11 7.83
C TRP A 37 20.38 12.31 8.07
N ASN A 38 20.22 10.99 8.24
CA ASN A 38 21.32 10.04 8.35
C ASN A 38 21.36 9.18 7.09
N THR A 39 22.55 8.91 6.57
CA THR A 39 22.69 7.97 5.47
C THR A 39 22.56 6.54 5.97
N THR A 40 21.50 5.87 5.57
CA THR A 40 21.22 4.46 5.90
C THR A 40 21.88 3.50 4.91
N VAL A 41 21.81 3.86 3.62
CA VAL A 41 22.42 3.09 2.52
C VAL A 41 23.16 4.04 1.60
N ASP A 42 24.43 3.75 1.34
CA ASP A 42 25.21 4.48 0.33
C ASP A 42 25.57 3.52 -0.81
N LYS A 43 24.97 3.76 -1.97
CA LYS A 43 25.27 3.10 -3.24
C LYS A 43 25.83 4.05 -4.27
N SER A 44 26.52 5.12 -3.83
CA SER A 44 27.13 6.13 -4.71
C SER A 44 28.22 5.57 -5.63
N GLU A 45 28.87 4.47 -5.22
CA GLU A 45 29.91 3.79 -6.00
C GLU A 45 29.42 2.47 -6.63
N ASN A 46 28.10 2.22 -6.61
CA ASN A 46 27.54 0.98 -7.15
C ASN A 46 27.79 0.85 -8.66
N LYS A 47 28.21 -0.32 -9.09
CA LYS A 47 28.38 -0.71 -10.49
C LYS A 47 27.69 -2.04 -10.83
N VAL A 48 26.84 -2.50 -9.93
CA VAL A 48 26.05 -3.73 -10.11
C VAL A 48 24.69 -3.34 -10.67
N GLU A 49 24.27 -4.02 -11.73
CA GLU A 49 22.94 -3.87 -12.31
C GLU A 49 21.89 -4.49 -11.36
N ALA A 50 20.99 -3.68 -10.86
CA ALA A 50 19.91 -4.11 -9.99
C ALA A 50 18.67 -3.22 -10.20
N PRO A 51 17.89 -3.47 -11.26
CA PRO A 51 16.66 -2.69 -11.52
C PRO A 51 15.60 -2.89 -10.42
N ASN A 52 15.70 -4.00 -9.67
CA ASN A 52 14.88 -4.30 -8.51
C ASN A 52 15.81 -4.59 -7.34
N ASP A 53 16.18 -3.56 -6.60
CA ASP A 53 17.15 -3.68 -5.51
C ASP A 53 16.43 -3.92 -4.18
N TYR A 54 16.71 -5.08 -3.55
CA TYR A 54 16.25 -5.41 -2.20
C TYR A 54 17.42 -5.29 -1.23
N ILE A 55 17.31 -4.39 -0.29
CA ILE A 55 18.36 -4.04 0.65
C ILE A 55 17.93 -4.46 2.05
N GLN A 56 18.57 -5.48 2.59
CA GLN A 56 18.46 -5.81 4.00
C GLN A 56 19.47 -4.97 4.78
N LEU A 57 19.00 -4.29 5.83
CA LEU A 57 19.86 -3.50 6.69
C LEU A 57 20.58 -4.41 7.70
N ASP A 58 21.86 -4.18 7.93
CA ASP A 58 22.65 -4.90 8.93
C ASP A 58 22.08 -4.74 10.35
N LYS A 59 21.53 -3.57 10.63
CA LYS A 59 20.83 -3.27 11.88
C LYS A 59 19.52 -2.55 11.57
N PRO A 60 18.42 -2.92 12.24
CA PRO A 60 17.17 -2.18 12.12
C PRO A 60 17.36 -0.72 12.53
N ILE A 61 16.71 0.18 11.81
CA ILE A 61 16.64 1.60 12.12
C ILE A 61 15.22 1.98 12.54
N ASN A 62 15.14 3.03 13.36
CA ASN A 62 13.88 3.68 13.68
C ASN A 62 13.80 5.00 12.89
N ALA A 63 12.82 5.15 12.01
CA ALA A 63 12.68 6.32 11.17
C ALA A 63 11.19 6.65 10.93
N ARG A 64 10.91 7.92 10.80
CA ARG A 64 9.61 8.44 10.39
C ARG A 64 9.58 8.81 8.92
N TYR A 65 10.73 9.18 8.37
CA TYR A 65 10.90 9.60 6.99
C TYR A 65 12.03 8.79 6.35
N VAL A 66 11.83 8.46 5.08
CA VAL A 66 12.84 7.83 4.22
C VAL A 66 12.95 8.67 2.95
N ARG A 67 14.16 8.99 2.54
CA ARG A 67 14.46 9.73 1.32
C ARG A 67 15.40 8.92 0.45
N ILE A 68 15.13 8.92 -0.86
CA ILE A 68 16.03 8.38 -1.87
C ILE A 68 16.59 9.56 -2.64
N THR A 69 17.93 9.65 -2.69
CA THR A 69 18.66 10.67 -3.45
C THR A 69 19.33 10.01 -4.62
N ASN A 70 18.95 10.38 -5.84
CA ASN A 70 19.60 9.92 -7.07
C ASN A 70 20.99 10.56 -7.22
N ILE A 71 21.97 9.73 -7.62
CA ILE A 71 23.33 10.16 -7.95
C ILE A 71 23.63 9.90 -9.43
N TYR A 72 23.30 8.70 -9.90
CA TYR A 72 23.45 8.32 -11.29
C TYR A 72 22.28 7.43 -11.74
N PHE A 73 21.76 7.73 -12.90
CA PHE A 73 20.73 6.96 -13.57
C PHE A 73 21.17 6.70 -15.03
N PRO A 74 21.09 5.46 -15.52
CA PRO A 74 21.76 5.09 -16.78
C PRO A 74 21.15 5.75 -18.03
N SER A 75 19.86 6.03 -18.04
CA SER A 75 19.18 6.64 -19.18
C SER A 75 17.80 7.19 -18.80
N GLY A 76 17.37 8.24 -19.49
CA GLY A 76 16.06 8.85 -19.30
C GLY A 76 15.97 9.68 -18.02
N LYS A 77 14.80 9.64 -17.39
CA LYS A 77 14.52 10.33 -16.13
C LYS A 77 14.61 9.37 -14.96
N PHE A 78 15.14 9.87 -13.84
CA PHE A 78 15.09 9.12 -12.60
C PHE A 78 13.63 8.81 -12.23
N SER A 79 13.28 7.55 -12.24
CA SER A 79 11.91 7.06 -11.98
C SER A 79 11.93 5.84 -11.12
N ILE A 80 10.94 5.75 -10.26
CA ILE A 80 10.71 4.62 -9.36
C ILE A 80 9.29 4.09 -9.62
N SER A 81 9.17 2.82 -9.99
CA SER A 81 7.88 2.13 -10.15
C SER A 81 7.36 1.54 -8.85
N GLY A 82 8.22 1.34 -7.86
CA GLY A 82 7.84 0.83 -6.57
C GLY A 82 8.87 1.10 -5.48
N LEU A 83 8.39 1.51 -4.32
CA LEU A 83 9.17 1.61 -3.08
C LEU A 83 8.44 0.85 -1.99
N ARG A 84 9.13 -0.07 -1.34
CA ARG A 84 8.62 -0.80 -0.18
C ARG A 84 9.59 -0.67 0.98
N VAL A 85 9.07 -0.33 2.14
CA VAL A 85 9.82 -0.24 3.39
C VAL A 85 9.28 -1.30 4.33
N PHE A 86 10.14 -2.22 4.74
CA PHE A 86 9.79 -3.32 5.63
C PHE A 86 10.23 -2.99 7.04
N GLY A 87 9.28 -3.04 7.97
CA GLY A 87 9.53 -2.67 9.36
C GLY A 87 8.48 -3.28 10.30
N LYS A 88 8.70 -3.05 11.58
CA LYS A 88 7.69 -3.24 12.61
C LYS A 88 7.35 -1.89 13.19
N VAL A 89 6.09 -1.68 13.50
CA VAL A 89 5.60 -0.50 14.20
C VAL A 89 5.24 -0.94 15.61
N ASP A 90 5.72 -0.22 16.61
CA ASP A 90 5.33 -0.42 18.01
C ASP A 90 4.02 0.33 18.30
N LYS A 91 2.94 -0.29 17.83
CA LYS A 91 1.60 0.27 17.85
C LYS A 91 0.59 -0.90 17.85
N PRO A 92 -0.51 -0.80 18.58
CA PRO A 92 -1.53 -1.84 18.57
C PRO A 92 -2.21 -1.96 17.19
N LEU A 93 -2.73 -3.13 16.92
CA LEU A 93 -3.67 -3.32 15.81
C LEU A 93 -4.90 -2.45 16.02
N PRO A 94 -5.55 -1.96 14.94
CA PRO A 94 -6.79 -1.20 15.07
C PRO A 94 -7.91 -2.09 15.63
N ALA A 95 -8.90 -1.48 16.26
CA ALA A 95 -10.09 -2.20 16.71
C ALA A 95 -10.90 -2.76 15.52
N VAL A 96 -11.82 -3.68 15.80
CA VAL A 96 -12.69 -4.27 14.78
C VAL A 96 -13.64 -3.22 14.21
N ALA A 97 -13.67 -3.06 12.90
CA ALA A 97 -14.68 -2.28 12.21
C ALA A 97 -15.98 -3.11 12.03
N GLN A 98 -17.12 -2.44 12.09
CA GLN A 98 -18.43 -3.04 11.92
C GLN A 98 -19.31 -2.17 11.04
N PHE A 99 -20.00 -2.77 10.09
CA PHE A 99 -21.00 -2.05 9.32
C PHE A 99 -22.17 -1.59 10.20
N THR A 100 -22.48 -0.32 10.12
CA THR A 100 -23.67 0.27 10.72
C THR A 100 -24.84 0.28 9.74
N GLN A 101 -24.53 0.39 8.43
CA GLN A 101 -25.55 0.41 7.39
C GLN A 101 -25.00 -0.16 6.07
N LEU A 102 -25.83 -0.95 5.38
CA LEU A 102 -25.64 -1.40 4.01
C LEU A 102 -26.97 -1.20 3.28
N VAL A 103 -26.98 -0.30 2.30
CA VAL A 103 -28.20 0.03 1.55
C VAL A 103 -27.96 -0.14 0.06
N ARG A 104 -28.62 -1.12 -0.53
CA ARG A 104 -28.62 -1.28 -1.98
C ARG A 104 -29.61 -0.28 -2.59
N SER A 105 -29.17 0.45 -3.61
CA SER A 105 -30.01 1.43 -4.28
C SER A 105 -31.18 0.74 -5.01
N ASN A 106 -32.38 1.30 -4.85
CA ASN A 106 -33.57 0.83 -5.60
C ASN A 106 -33.54 1.30 -7.05
N ASP A 107 -33.00 2.49 -7.31
CA ASP A 107 -32.93 3.08 -8.65
C ASP A 107 -31.84 2.45 -9.50
N ASN A 108 -30.73 2.07 -8.86
CA ASN A 108 -29.65 1.38 -9.52
C ASN A 108 -29.15 0.22 -8.66
N ARG A 109 -29.67 -0.95 -8.89
CA ARG A 109 -29.35 -2.19 -8.14
C ARG A 109 -27.88 -2.61 -8.20
N ARG A 110 -27.05 -1.98 -9.05
CA ARG A 110 -25.60 -2.16 -9.11
C ARG A 110 -24.87 -1.38 -8.03
N THR A 111 -25.54 -0.41 -7.40
CA THR A 111 -24.96 0.48 -6.40
C THR A 111 -25.36 0.06 -5.00
N ILE A 112 -24.38 0.06 -4.10
CA ILE A 112 -24.56 -0.12 -2.66
C ILE A 112 -23.86 0.99 -1.90
N GLU A 113 -24.52 1.55 -0.92
CA GLU A 113 -23.94 2.48 0.05
C GLU A 113 -23.62 1.72 1.35
N LEU A 114 -22.41 1.89 1.80
CA LEU A 114 -21.85 1.23 2.98
C LEU A 114 -21.41 2.30 3.98
N THR A 115 -21.81 2.11 5.24
CA THR A 115 -21.37 2.95 6.36
C THR A 115 -20.96 2.02 7.51
N TRP A 116 -19.93 2.41 8.25
CA TRP A 116 -19.41 1.64 9.39
C TRP A 116 -18.98 2.57 10.53
N ASN A 117 -18.74 1.99 11.71
CA ASN A 117 -18.19 2.73 12.83
C ASN A 117 -16.78 3.21 12.54
N GLU A 118 -16.46 4.43 12.89
CA GLU A 118 -15.09 4.92 12.85
C GLU A 118 -14.22 4.19 13.87
N VAL A 119 -13.01 3.84 13.47
CA VAL A 119 -12.01 3.18 14.31
C VAL A 119 -10.82 4.12 14.45
N ASN A 120 -10.59 4.66 15.65
CA ASN A 120 -9.64 5.75 15.91
C ASN A 120 -8.20 5.46 15.46
N ASP A 121 -7.75 4.21 15.58
CA ASP A 121 -6.38 3.82 15.23
C ASP A 121 -6.27 3.18 13.84
N ALA A 122 -7.31 3.24 13.03
CA ALA A 122 -7.29 2.73 11.67
C ALA A 122 -6.74 3.78 10.68
N THR A 123 -5.80 3.38 9.85
CA THR A 123 -5.34 4.14 8.69
C THR A 123 -6.34 4.01 7.54
N GLY A 124 -7.04 2.87 7.48
CA GLY A 124 -8.06 2.60 6.47
C GLY A 124 -8.79 1.28 6.71
N TYR A 125 -9.61 0.94 5.72
CA TYR A 125 -10.50 -0.21 5.75
C TYR A 125 -10.41 -0.98 4.44
N ASN A 126 -10.53 -2.31 4.54
CA ASN A 126 -10.66 -3.18 3.38
C ASN A 126 -12.05 -3.84 3.43
N ILE A 127 -12.93 -3.43 2.54
CA ILE A 127 -14.23 -4.03 2.36
C ILE A 127 -14.06 -5.23 1.44
N ARG A 128 -14.33 -6.43 1.96
CA ARG A 128 -14.30 -7.66 1.18
C ARG A 128 -15.72 -8.12 0.90
N PHE A 129 -15.97 -8.54 -0.33
CA PHE A 129 -17.29 -8.99 -0.72
C PHE A 129 -17.24 -10.05 -1.82
N GLY A 130 -18.35 -10.75 -1.99
CA GLY A 130 -18.52 -11.81 -2.98
C GLY A 130 -19.95 -12.33 -3.01
N THR A 131 -20.23 -13.24 -3.93
CA THR A 131 -21.55 -13.89 -4.09
C THR A 131 -21.69 -15.16 -3.26
N ASP A 132 -20.62 -15.56 -2.59
CA ASP A 132 -20.58 -16.69 -1.67
C ASP A 132 -19.93 -16.22 -0.36
N LYS A 133 -20.53 -16.56 0.79
CA LYS A 133 -20.06 -16.15 2.12
C LYS A 133 -18.64 -16.65 2.43
N ASP A 134 -18.23 -17.75 1.84
CA ASP A 134 -16.92 -18.37 2.05
C ASP A 134 -15.88 -17.92 1.00
N LYS A 135 -16.32 -17.09 0.01
CA LYS A 135 -15.52 -16.64 -1.14
C LYS A 135 -15.65 -15.12 -1.38
N LEU A 136 -15.14 -14.34 -0.43
CA LEU A 136 -15.15 -12.88 -0.51
C LEU A 136 -13.90 -12.39 -1.27
N TYR A 137 -13.85 -12.61 -2.58
CA TYR A 137 -12.66 -12.35 -3.40
C TYR A 137 -12.50 -10.91 -3.87
N HIS A 138 -13.56 -10.11 -3.83
CA HIS A 138 -13.47 -8.69 -4.18
C HIS A 138 -12.99 -7.89 -2.98
N ASN A 139 -12.13 -6.91 -3.24
CA ASN A 139 -11.58 -6.01 -2.23
C ASN A 139 -11.77 -4.57 -2.67
N TYR A 140 -12.18 -3.72 -1.74
CA TYR A 140 -12.29 -2.29 -1.94
C TYR A 140 -11.64 -1.55 -0.77
N LEU A 141 -10.51 -0.90 -1.04
CA LEU A 141 -9.75 -0.16 -0.04
C LEU A 141 -10.29 1.26 0.12
N VAL A 142 -10.47 1.67 1.37
CA VAL A 142 -11.00 2.99 1.73
C VAL A 142 -10.11 3.62 2.79
N TYR A 143 -9.79 4.90 2.63
CA TYR A 143 -8.96 5.67 3.55
C TYR A 143 -9.70 6.90 4.05
N GLN A 144 -9.46 7.26 5.31
CA GLN A 144 -9.91 8.54 5.90
C GLN A 144 -11.43 8.83 5.78
N THR A 145 -12.25 7.80 5.70
CA THR A 145 -13.71 7.92 5.71
C THR A 145 -14.32 6.65 6.28
N ASN A 146 -15.55 6.75 6.78
CA ASN A 146 -16.34 5.64 7.30
C ASN A 146 -17.57 5.33 6.44
N LYS A 147 -17.57 5.80 5.19
CA LYS A 147 -18.64 5.53 4.21
C LYS A 147 -18.07 5.44 2.79
N VAL A 148 -18.75 4.64 1.95
CA VAL A 148 -18.43 4.53 0.52
C VAL A 148 -19.66 4.10 -0.27
N SER A 149 -19.71 4.52 -1.53
CA SER A 149 -20.65 4.02 -2.53
C SER A 149 -19.88 3.14 -3.54
N ILE A 150 -20.33 1.90 -3.72
CA ILE A 150 -19.73 0.94 -4.66
C ILE A 150 -20.75 0.66 -5.75
N ASN A 151 -20.37 0.83 -7.03
CA ASN A 151 -21.23 0.65 -8.19
C ASN A 151 -20.67 -0.40 -9.16
N ILE A 152 -20.51 -1.65 -8.67
CA ILE A 152 -19.97 -2.77 -9.45
C ILE A 152 -20.74 -4.07 -9.26
N LEU A 153 -21.87 -4.04 -8.54
CA LEU A 153 -22.64 -5.25 -8.25
C LEU A 153 -23.46 -5.68 -9.48
N ASN A 154 -23.77 -6.96 -9.55
CA ASN A 154 -24.79 -7.48 -10.47
C ASN A 154 -26.17 -7.27 -9.85
N ALA A 155 -27.13 -6.76 -10.64
CA ALA A 155 -28.43 -6.29 -10.15
C ALA A 155 -29.24 -7.36 -9.40
N ASP A 156 -29.22 -8.59 -9.89
CA ASP A 156 -30.06 -9.71 -9.40
C ASP A 156 -29.29 -10.70 -8.53
N GLN A 157 -28.08 -10.32 -8.10
CA GLN A 157 -27.20 -11.19 -7.35
C GLN A 157 -27.19 -10.80 -5.85
N THR A 158 -27.29 -11.78 -4.97
CA THR A 158 -27.02 -11.62 -3.53
C THR A 158 -25.53 -11.49 -3.29
N TYR A 159 -25.14 -10.57 -2.40
CA TYR A 159 -23.76 -10.35 -2.01
C TYR A 159 -23.56 -10.46 -0.50
N TYR A 160 -22.37 -10.91 -0.13
CA TYR A 160 -21.89 -11.01 1.23
C TYR A 160 -20.76 -10.02 1.43
N PHE A 161 -20.79 -9.26 2.52
CA PHE A 161 -19.82 -8.21 2.82
C PHE A 161 -19.21 -8.40 4.20
N THR A 162 -17.92 -8.17 4.33
CA THR A 162 -17.22 -7.98 5.60
C THR A 162 -16.28 -6.79 5.50
N ILE A 163 -15.84 -6.24 6.61
CA ILE A 163 -14.94 -5.09 6.66
C ILE A 163 -13.80 -5.34 7.63
N ASP A 164 -12.57 -5.27 7.14
CA ASP A 164 -11.35 -5.31 7.93
C ASP A 164 -10.86 -3.88 8.16
N SER A 165 -10.34 -3.58 9.34
CA SER A 165 -9.61 -2.34 9.62
C SER A 165 -8.11 -2.60 9.56
N PHE A 166 -7.32 -1.61 9.13
CA PHE A 166 -5.87 -1.76 9.12
C PHE A 166 -5.15 -0.47 9.50
N ASN A 167 -3.95 -0.63 10.02
CA ASN A 167 -2.96 0.41 10.24
C ASN A 167 -1.56 -0.13 9.94
N GLU A 168 -0.52 0.65 10.27
CA GLU A 168 0.88 0.26 10.01
C GLU A 168 1.33 -0.97 10.83
N ALA A 169 0.61 -1.31 11.94
CA ALA A 169 0.90 -2.51 12.73
C ALA A 169 0.30 -3.78 12.11
N GLY A 170 -0.73 -3.65 11.29
CA GLY A 170 -1.36 -4.78 10.59
C GLY A 170 -2.86 -4.64 10.38
N VAL A 171 -3.51 -5.78 10.22
CA VAL A 171 -4.93 -5.89 9.85
C VAL A 171 -5.72 -6.59 10.95
N THR A 172 -6.81 -5.97 11.37
CA THR A 172 -7.83 -6.59 12.22
C THR A 172 -8.99 -7.03 11.35
N LYS A 173 -9.24 -8.34 11.31
CA LYS A 173 -10.29 -8.94 10.50
C LYS A 173 -11.68 -8.63 11.02
N GLY A 174 -12.60 -8.36 10.11
CA GLY A 174 -14.01 -8.26 10.41
C GLY A 174 -14.59 -9.58 10.97
N LYS A 175 -15.48 -9.46 11.95
CA LYS A 175 -16.10 -10.61 12.63
C LYS A 175 -17.45 -10.99 12.05
N GLU A 176 -18.08 -10.09 11.33
CA GLU A 176 -19.44 -10.27 10.79
C GLU A 176 -19.42 -10.29 9.26
N ILE A 177 -20.31 -11.12 8.71
CA ILE A 177 -20.64 -11.11 7.28
C ILE A 177 -22.09 -10.64 7.15
N LYS A 178 -22.30 -9.54 6.45
CA LYS A 178 -23.62 -9.00 6.14
C LYS A 178 -24.08 -9.46 4.76
N ILE A 179 -25.37 -9.72 4.62
CA ILE A 179 -25.99 -10.18 3.37
C ILE A 179 -26.80 -9.05 2.79
N VAL A 180 -26.67 -8.82 1.49
CA VAL A 180 -27.42 -7.83 0.73
C VAL A 180 -28.00 -8.45 -0.53
N GLN A 181 -29.32 -8.34 -0.67
CA GLN A 181 -30.09 -8.82 -1.84
C GLN A 181 -30.39 -7.68 -2.82
#